data_ad20fa21ed570f28cc045395f5913936
#
_entry.id   ad20fa21ed570f28cc045395f5913936
#
_cell.length_a   1.000
_cell.length_b   1.000
_cell.length_c   1.000
_cell.angle_alpha   90.00
_cell.angle_beta   90.00
_cell.angle_gamma   90.00
#
_symmetry.space_group_name_H-M   'P 1'
#
loop_
_entity.id
_entity.type
_entity.pdbx_description
1 polymer ?
#
loop_
_entity_poly.entity_id
_entity_poly.type
_entity_poly.pdbx_seq_one_letter_code
_entity_poly.pdbx_strand_id
1 'polypeptide(L)'
;KNEILDTGGGILNAIQYFSNKPFIIINPDTIWNEAYLKEIKLMEEIFFKENVTKSILLLVDKKRSFDKSLKGDFGLKNNLVLKSNVDNSNFIYTGLQIIKPEVFSNIKNKIFSINRIWDELVKKNELYGIESHINFLHLSTLNIYKDLMKKDLNIK
;
A
#
# COMPACT_ATOMS: atom_id res chain seq x y z
N LYS A 1 19.64 -9.93 20.13
CA LYS A 1 18.22 -9.49 20.19
C LYS A 1 17.85 -8.99 18.81
N ASN A 2 16.84 -9.60 18.16
CA ASN A 2 16.36 -9.10 16.88
C ASN A 2 15.54 -7.83 17.16
N GLU A 3 15.99 -6.70 16.64
CA GLU A 3 15.26 -5.43 16.73
C GLU A 3 14.07 -5.47 15.76
N ILE A 4 12.92 -4.92 16.18
CA ILE A 4 11.75 -4.73 15.31
C ILE A 4 12.06 -3.57 14.38
N LEU A 5 12.14 -3.84 13.07
CA LEU A 5 12.58 -2.87 12.06
C LEU A 5 11.49 -1.90 11.58
N ASP A 6 10.22 -2.15 11.96
CA ASP A 6 9.06 -1.51 11.34
C ASP A 6 8.98 -1.80 9.81
N THR A 7 7.91 -1.37 9.15
CA THR A 7 7.63 -1.71 7.75
C THR A 7 8.71 -1.23 6.79
N GLY A 8 9.14 0.01 6.90
CA GLY A 8 10.19 0.57 6.03
C GLY A 8 11.54 -0.12 6.20
N GLY A 9 11.92 -0.40 7.44
CA GLY A 9 13.17 -1.09 7.73
C GLY A 9 13.16 -2.56 7.32
N GLY A 10 12.00 -3.23 7.43
CA GLY A 10 11.83 -4.60 6.91
C GLY A 10 12.03 -4.66 5.40
N ILE A 11 11.44 -3.72 4.66
CA ILE A 11 11.61 -3.60 3.20
C ILE A 11 13.08 -3.31 2.86
N LEU A 12 13.72 -2.35 3.52
CA LEU A 12 15.12 -2.00 3.31
C LEU A 12 16.03 -3.22 3.50
N ASN A 13 15.76 -4.06 4.48
CA ASN A 13 16.52 -5.29 4.72
C ASN A 13 16.36 -6.31 3.58
N ALA A 14 15.22 -6.32 2.90
CA ALA A 14 14.92 -7.24 1.81
C ALA A 14 15.42 -6.75 0.43
N ILE A 15 15.72 -5.47 0.25
CA ILE A 15 16.10 -4.87 -1.05
C ILE A 15 17.25 -5.60 -1.75
N GLN A 16 18.22 -6.09 -1.00
CA GLN A 16 19.38 -6.81 -1.54
C GLN A 16 19.01 -8.02 -2.43
N TYR A 17 17.81 -8.57 -2.27
CA TYR A 17 17.33 -9.72 -3.04
C TYR A 17 16.69 -9.35 -4.39
N PHE A 18 16.47 -8.06 -4.66
CA PHE A 18 15.73 -7.60 -5.86
C PHE A 18 16.60 -7.04 -6.98
N SER A 19 17.95 -7.11 -6.88
CA SER A 19 18.90 -6.73 -7.95
C SER A 19 18.60 -5.33 -8.55
N ASN A 20 18.27 -4.37 -7.73
CA ASN A 20 17.89 -3.00 -8.12
C ASN A 20 16.67 -2.88 -9.05
N LYS A 21 15.87 -3.93 -9.21
CA LYS A 21 14.62 -3.88 -9.97
C LYS A 21 13.46 -3.44 -9.08
N PRO A 22 12.45 -2.76 -9.64
CA PRO A 22 11.19 -2.54 -8.94
C PRO A 22 10.59 -3.86 -8.47
N PHE A 23 9.91 -3.82 -7.33
CA PHE A 23 9.29 -5.02 -6.75
C PHE A 23 7.94 -4.71 -6.13
N ILE A 24 7.15 -5.75 -5.98
CA ILE A 24 5.82 -5.68 -5.36
C ILE A 24 5.97 -5.98 -3.87
N ILE A 25 5.26 -5.22 -3.06
CA ILE A 25 5.08 -5.45 -1.62
C ILE A 25 3.61 -5.78 -1.40
N ILE A 26 3.35 -6.86 -0.67
CA ILE A 26 2.01 -7.31 -0.32
C ILE A 26 1.97 -7.55 1.19
N ASN A 27 1.05 -6.89 1.89
CA ASN A 27 0.82 -7.11 3.30
C ASN A 27 0.06 -8.43 3.51
N PRO A 28 0.41 -9.24 4.51
CA PRO A 28 -0.20 -10.56 4.74
C PRO A 28 -1.57 -10.50 5.45
N ASP A 29 -1.95 -9.36 5.99
CA ASP A 29 -3.16 -9.14 6.78
C ASP A 29 -4.38 -8.66 5.97
N THR A 30 -4.26 -8.61 4.65
CA THR A 30 -5.37 -8.42 3.71
C THR A 30 -5.75 -9.75 3.09
N ILE A 31 -7.06 -10.02 2.93
CA ILE A 31 -7.54 -11.20 2.22
C ILE A 31 -7.50 -10.93 0.73
N TRP A 32 -6.49 -11.47 0.07
CA TRP A 32 -6.28 -11.36 -1.36
C TRP A 32 -7.04 -12.44 -2.13
N ASN A 33 -7.56 -12.10 -3.32
CA ASN A 33 -8.19 -13.04 -4.23
C ASN A 33 -7.80 -12.73 -5.70
N GLU A 34 -8.25 -13.54 -6.64
CA GLU A 34 -7.89 -13.42 -8.06
C GLU A 34 -8.31 -12.10 -8.72
N ALA A 35 -9.33 -11.41 -8.19
CA ALA A 35 -9.77 -10.13 -8.73
C ALA A 35 -8.66 -9.07 -8.69
N TYR A 36 -7.78 -9.15 -7.68
CA TYR A 36 -6.64 -8.22 -7.55
C TYR A 36 -5.59 -8.37 -8.68
N LEU A 37 -5.55 -9.50 -9.40
CA LEU A 37 -4.61 -9.68 -10.52
C LEU A 37 -4.80 -8.65 -11.63
N LYS A 38 -6.04 -8.23 -11.88
CA LYS A 38 -6.34 -7.17 -12.87
C LYS A 38 -5.83 -5.82 -12.40
N GLU A 39 -5.97 -5.53 -11.12
CA GLU A 39 -5.50 -4.28 -10.52
C GLU A 39 -3.97 -4.22 -10.48
N ILE A 40 -3.29 -5.34 -10.18
CA ILE A 40 -1.82 -5.44 -10.24
C ILE A 40 -1.32 -5.14 -11.66
N LYS A 41 -1.94 -5.71 -12.69
CA LYS A 41 -1.57 -5.43 -14.09
C LYS A 41 -1.74 -3.95 -14.44
N LEU A 42 -2.84 -3.34 -14.02
CA LEU A 42 -3.06 -1.90 -14.22
C LEU A 42 -2.00 -1.06 -13.48
N MET A 43 -1.64 -1.46 -12.26
CA MET A 43 -0.55 -0.80 -11.52
C MET A 43 0.77 -0.88 -12.27
N GLU A 44 1.11 -2.05 -12.80
CA GLU A 44 2.33 -2.24 -13.60
C GLU A 44 2.34 -1.36 -14.85
N GLU A 45 1.24 -1.34 -15.60
CA GLU A 45 1.11 -0.51 -16.81
C GLU A 45 1.35 0.97 -16.50
N ILE A 46 0.70 1.51 -15.47
CA ILE A 46 0.88 2.90 -15.05
C ILE A 46 2.31 3.14 -14.56
N PHE A 47 2.82 2.24 -13.71
CA PHE A 47 4.14 2.38 -13.10
C PHE A 47 5.27 2.47 -14.12
N PHE A 48 5.23 1.66 -15.17
CA PHE A 48 6.26 1.63 -16.19
C PHE A 48 6.04 2.67 -17.30
N LYS A 49 4.81 3.14 -17.50
CA LYS A 49 4.50 4.20 -18.47
C LYS A 49 4.94 5.57 -17.96
N GLU A 50 4.73 5.85 -16.69
CA GLU A 50 5.02 7.14 -16.08
C GLU A 50 6.47 7.18 -15.55
N ASN A 51 7.37 7.83 -16.28
CA ASN A 51 8.81 7.87 -15.95
C ASN A 51 9.12 8.47 -14.57
N VAL A 52 8.23 9.34 -14.06
CA VAL A 52 8.40 10.01 -12.77
C VAL A 52 7.95 9.15 -11.58
N THR A 53 7.20 8.07 -11.82
CA THR A 53 6.68 7.22 -10.75
C THR A 53 7.79 6.47 -10.03
N LYS A 54 7.90 6.67 -8.72
CA LYS A 54 8.83 5.94 -7.85
C LYS A 54 8.14 4.86 -7.03
N SER A 55 6.88 5.07 -6.70
CA SER A 55 6.01 4.07 -6.09
C SER A 55 4.56 4.29 -6.52
N ILE A 56 3.82 3.20 -6.64
CA ILE A 56 2.38 3.20 -6.88
C ILE A 56 1.68 2.35 -5.83
N LEU A 57 0.65 2.91 -5.20
CA LEU A 57 -0.14 2.26 -4.16
C LEU A 57 -1.47 1.78 -4.71
N LEU A 58 -1.93 0.62 -4.27
CA LEU A 58 -3.33 0.25 -4.41
C LEU A 58 -4.10 0.84 -3.23
N LEU A 59 -5.05 1.70 -3.53
CA LEU A 59 -5.88 2.42 -2.56
C LEU A 59 -7.33 1.99 -2.68
N VAL A 60 -8.08 2.02 -1.60
CA VAL A 60 -9.51 1.70 -1.61
C VAL A 60 -10.29 2.79 -0.91
N ASP A 61 -11.46 3.18 -1.44
CA ASP A 61 -12.38 4.08 -0.71
C ASP A 61 -12.78 3.42 0.62
N LYS A 62 -12.67 4.15 1.73
CA LYS A 62 -13.02 3.67 3.09
C LYS A 62 -14.44 3.10 3.19
N LYS A 63 -15.36 3.50 2.30
CA LYS A 63 -16.71 2.93 2.22
C LYS A 63 -16.71 1.45 1.85
N ARG A 64 -15.69 0.99 1.10
CA ARG A 64 -15.52 -0.41 0.68
C ARG A 64 -14.78 -1.27 1.72
N SER A 65 -14.22 -0.65 2.76
CA SER A 65 -13.61 -1.41 3.86
C SER A 65 -14.67 -2.16 4.66
N PHE A 66 -14.39 -3.41 4.98
CA PHE A 66 -15.18 -4.21 5.91
C PHE A 66 -15.08 -3.63 7.33
N ASP A 67 -13.87 -3.32 7.76
CA ASP A 67 -13.63 -2.62 9.03
C ASP A 67 -13.99 -1.14 8.87
N LYS A 68 -15.13 -0.75 9.45
CA LYS A 68 -15.63 0.63 9.39
C LYS A 68 -14.94 1.58 10.36
N SER A 69 -14.06 1.07 11.22
CA SER A 69 -13.26 1.89 12.14
C SER A 69 -12.03 2.50 11.46
N LEU A 70 -11.62 1.95 10.30
CA LEU A 70 -10.47 2.46 9.55
C LEU A 70 -10.74 3.87 9.03
N LYS A 71 -9.79 4.74 9.32
CA LYS A 71 -9.75 6.10 8.77
C LYS A 71 -8.99 6.07 7.44
N GLY A 72 -9.28 7.02 6.55
CA GLY A 72 -8.49 7.14 5.33
C GLY A 72 -7.05 7.57 5.63
N ASP A 73 -6.11 7.09 4.83
CA ASP A 73 -4.68 7.42 4.91
C ASP A 73 -4.32 8.55 3.95
N PHE A 74 -5.01 8.61 2.79
CA PHE A 74 -4.64 9.45 1.66
C PHE A 74 -5.85 10.07 0.94
N GLY A 75 -5.56 11.18 0.22
CA GLY A 75 -6.36 11.64 -0.90
C GLY A 75 -5.79 11.10 -2.23
N LEU A 76 -6.63 11.09 -3.28
CA LEU A 76 -6.23 10.68 -4.62
C LEU A 76 -6.79 11.68 -5.64
N LYS A 77 -5.92 12.18 -6.55
CA LYS A 77 -6.33 13.07 -7.64
C LYS A 77 -5.47 12.82 -8.87
N ASN A 78 -6.09 12.45 -9.98
CA ASN A 78 -5.38 12.15 -11.25
C ASN A 78 -4.22 11.16 -11.05
N ASN A 79 -4.46 10.08 -10.33
CA ASN A 79 -3.47 9.07 -9.91
C ASN A 79 -2.32 9.58 -9.03
N LEU A 80 -2.29 10.85 -8.63
CA LEU A 80 -1.35 11.34 -7.63
C LEU A 80 -1.92 11.15 -6.24
N VAL A 81 -1.12 10.56 -5.37
CA VAL A 81 -1.43 10.41 -3.95
C VAL A 81 -1.19 11.74 -3.25
N LEU A 82 -2.16 12.17 -2.48
CA LEU A 82 -2.09 13.41 -1.71
C LEU A 82 -1.99 13.08 -0.23
N LYS A 83 -1.20 13.87 0.50
CA LYS A 83 -1.16 13.77 1.96
C LYS A 83 -2.53 14.16 2.51
N SER A 84 -2.99 13.36 3.43
CA SER A 84 -4.26 13.59 4.10
C SER A 84 -4.20 14.87 4.95
N ASN A 85 -5.08 15.82 4.66
CA ASN A 85 -5.62 16.71 5.68
C ASN A 85 -6.90 16.04 6.20
N VAL A 86 -7.22 16.18 7.47
CA VAL A 86 -8.27 15.42 8.20
C VAL A 86 -9.61 15.31 7.45
N ASP A 87 -9.93 16.26 6.57
CA ASP A 87 -11.19 16.31 5.83
C ASP A 87 -11.19 15.60 4.47
N ASN A 88 -10.01 15.25 3.90
CA ASN A 88 -9.89 14.69 2.55
C ASN A 88 -9.34 13.26 2.48
N SER A 89 -9.19 12.57 3.62
CA SER A 89 -8.68 11.21 3.67
C SER A 89 -9.79 10.21 3.42
N ASN A 90 -10.08 9.92 2.16
CA ASN A 90 -11.11 8.95 1.80
C ASN A 90 -10.54 7.59 1.42
N PHE A 91 -9.24 7.49 1.17
CA PHE A 91 -8.61 6.28 0.69
C PHE A 91 -7.74 5.63 1.74
N ILE A 92 -7.87 4.30 1.85
CA ILE A 92 -7.06 3.42 2.71
C ILE A 92 -6.03 2.73 1.83
N TYR A 93 -4.79 2.63 2.29
CA TYR A 93 -3.78 1.80 1.66
C TYR A 93 -4.09 0.32 1.90
N THR A 94 -4.21 -0.45 0.82
CA THR A 94 -4.64 -1.86 0.90
C THR A 94 -3.55 -2.82 1.37
N GLY A 95 -2.31 -2.36 1.44
CA GLY A 95 -1.15 -3.23 1.69
C GLY A 95 -0.46 -3.71 0.41
N LEU A 96 -0.89 -3.25 -0.78
CA LEU A 96 -0.25 -3.59 -2.07
C LEU A 96 0.40 -2.35 -2.69
N GLN A 97 1.69 -2.45 -3.04
CA GLN A 97 2.42 -1.40 -3.76
C GLN A 97 3.49 -1.97 -4.66
N ILE A 98 3.83 -1.21 -5.71
CA ILE A 98 5.05 -1.40 -6.50
C ILE A 98 6.00 -0.23 -6.17
N ILE A 99 7.28 -0.51 -5.95
CA ILE A 99 8.24 0.49 -5.50
C ILE A 99 9.61 0.27 -6.14
N LYS A 100 10.30 1.37 -6.46
CA LYS A 100 11.70 1.34 -6.92
C LYS A 100 12.65 1.29 -5.72
N PRO A 101 13.66 0.41 -5.71
CA PRO A 101 14.61 0.31 -4.59
C PRO A 101 15.41 1.58 -4.35
N GLU A 102 15.61 2.41 -5.36
CA GLU A 102 16.38 3.66 -5.27
C GLU A 102 15.82 4.67 -4.25
N VAL A 103 14.52 4.59 -3.91
CA VAL A 103 13.89 5.48 -2.90
C VAL A 103 14.46 5.28 -1.51
N PHE A 104 15.13 4.16 -1.28
CA PHE A 104 15.76 3.82 0.00
C PHE A 104 17.25 4.20 0.07
N SER A 105 17.86 4.70 -1.01
CA SER A 105 19.32 4.92 -1.10
C SER A 105 19.89 5.86 -0.05
N ASN A 106 19.10 6.83 0.43
CA ASN A 106 19.52 7.83 1.42
C ASN A 106 19.10 7.50 2.85
N ILE A 107 18.55 6.30 3.09
CA ILE A 107 18.07 5.91 4.42
C ILE A 107 19.24 5.36 5.24
N LYS A 108 19.62 6.09 6.29
CA LYS A 108 20.69 5.69 7.23
C LYS A 108 20.15 4.88 8.41
N ASN A 109 18.93 5.18 8.85
CA ASN A 109 18.31 4.49 9.98
C ASN A 109 17.61 3.23 9.49
N LYS A 110 17.92 2.09 10.12
CA LYS A 110 17.32 0.79 9.77
C LYS A 110 15.92 0.58 10.38
N ILE A 111 15.53 1.37 11.35
CA ILE A 111 14.22 1.27 12.03
C ILE A 111 13.39 2.48 11.62
N PHE A 112 12.43 2.29 10.73
CA PHE A 112 11.54 3.37 10.29
C PHE A 112 10.28 2.84 9.60
N SER A 113 9.21 3.63 9.66
CA SER A 113 7.97 3.37 8.93
C SER A 113 8.11 3.74 7.46
N ILE A 114 7.49 2.97 6.58
CA ILE A 114 7.39 3.26 5.13
C ILE A 114 6.77 4.63 4.86
N ASN A 115 5.94 5.15 5.77
CA ASN A 115 5.34 6.48 5.67
C ASN A 115 6.36 7.58 5.42
N ARG A 116 7.57 7.44 5.98
CA ARG A 116 8.67 8.38 5.74
C ARG A 116 9.03 8.49 4.25
N ILE A 117 9.07 7.35 3.56
CA ILE A 117 9.33 7.30 2.11
C ILE A 117 8.15 7.93 1.36
N TRP A 118 6.94 7.54 1.69
CA TRP A 118 5.74 8.08 1.04
C TRP A 118 5.62 9.60 1.22
N ASP A 119 5.90 10.13 2.41
CA ASP A 119 5.90 11.58 2.66
C ASP A 119 6.87 12.34 1.75
N GLU A 120 8.06 11.78 1.49
CA GLU A 120 9.03 12.38 0.57
C GLU A 120 8.59 12.28 -0.89
N LEU A 121 8.00 11.14 -1.29
CA LEU A 121 7.50 10.95 -2.65
C LEU A 121 6.29 11.83 -2.95
N VAL A 122 5.37 12.00 -1.98
CA VAL A 122 4.22 12.93 -2.12
C VAL A 122 4.69 14.35 -2.36
N LYS A 123 5.68 14.85 -1.60
CA LYS A 123 6.24 16.21 -1.80
C LYS A 123 6.80 16.43 -3.20
N LYS A 124 7.27 15.37 -3.85
CA LYS A 124 7.88 15.42 -5.19
C LYS A 124 6.90 15.06 -6.32
N ASN A 125 5.65 14.73 -6.00
CA ASN A 125 4.67 14.17 -6.94
C ASN A 125 5.16 12.88 -7.63
N GLU A 126 5.89 12.04 -6.89
CA GLU A 126 6.46 10.77 -7.35
C GLU A 126 5.73 9.55 -6.76
N LEU A 127 4.72 9.76 -5.88
CA LEU A 127 3.85 8.72 -5.34
C LEU A 127 2.53 8.71 -6.10
N TYR A 128 2.31 7.63 -6.80
CA TYR A 128 1.07 7.39 -7.54
C TYR A 128 0.15 6.44 -6.79
N GLY A 129 -1.10 6.39 -7.18
CA GLY A 129 -2.09 5.46 -6.63
C GLY A 129 -3.17 5.16 -7.65
N ILE A 130 -3.76 3.99 -7.54
CA ILE A 130 -5.01 3.65 -8.21
C ILE A 130 -6.06 3.25 -7.20
N GLU A 131 -7.32 3.56 -7.52
CA GLU A 131 -8.45 3.14 -6.70
C GLU A 131 -8.83 1.70 -7.02
N SER A 132 -8.84 0.85 -5.98
CA SER A 132 -9.45 -0.47 -6.01
C SER A 132 -10.96 -0.37 -5.88
N HIS A 133 -11.69 -1.10 -6.72
CA HIS A 133 -13.14 -1.26 -6.61
C HIS A 133 -13.55 -2.56 -5.90
N ILE A 134 -12.60 -3.33 -5.40
CA ILE A 134 -12.80 -4.56 -4.65
C ILE A 134 -13.15 -4.23 -3.20
N ASN A 135 -14.03 -5.01 -2.58
CA ASN A 135 -14.29 -4.88 -1.16
C ASN A 135 -13.04 -5.24 -0.36
N PHE A 136 -12.60 -4.33 0.50
CA PHE A 136 -11.37 -4.46 1.25
C PHE A 136 -11.61 -5.23 2.56
N LEU A 137 -11.02 -6.40 2.65
CA LEU A 137 -11.12 -7.32 3.78
C LEU A 137 -9.76 -7.37 4.50
N HIS A 138 -9.59 -6.51 5.49
CA HIS A 138 -8.36 -6.38 6.26
C HIS A 138 -8.54 -6.96 7.67
N LEU A 139 -7.62 -7.81 8.09
CA LEU A 139 -7.63 -8.49 9.37
C LEU A 139 -6.97 -7.62 10.46
N SER A 140 -7.53 -6.43 10.70
CA SER A 140 -6.97 -5.44 11.63
C SER A 140 -7.00 -5.89 13.09
N THR A 141 -8.00 -6.69 13.48
CA THR A 141 -8.17 -7.16 14.86
C THR A 141 -8.77 -8.56 14.90
N LEU A 142 -8.64 -9.24 16.05
CA LEU A 142 -9.28 -10.55 16.29
C LEU A 142 -10.81 -10.49 16.14
N ASN A 143 -11.44 -9.38 16.50
CA ASN A 143 -12.89 -9.20 16.35
C ASN A 143 -13.29 -9.13 14.87
N ILE A 144 -12.57 -8.34 14.07
CA ILE A 144 -12.77 -8.27 12.62
C ILE A 144 -12.58 -9.65 11.98
N TYR A 145 -11.54 -10.40 12.37
CA TYR A 145 -11.35 -11.78 11.92
C TYR A 145 -12.57 -12.67 12.24
N LYS A 146 -13.05 -12.65 13.50
CA LYS A 146 -14.23 -13.44 13.91
C LYS A 146 -15.49 -13.04 13.15
N ASP A 147 -15.68 -11.77 12.86
CA ASP A 147 -16.86 -11.29 12.13
C ASP A 147 -16.78 -11.61 10.64
N LEU A 148 -15.57 -11.62 10.05
CA LEU A 148 -15.35 -12.10 8.69
C LEU A 148 -15.64 -13.60 8.58
N MET A 149 -15.19 -14.41 9.56
CA MET A 149 -15.43 -15.87 9.55
C MET A 149 -16.91 -16.26 9.70
N LYS A 150 -17.75 -15.39 10.27
CA LYS A 150 -19.21 -15.62 10.33
C LYS A 150 -19.91 -15.33 9.00
N LYS A 151 -19.29 -14.58 8.11
CA LYS A 151 -19.82 -14.35 6.76
C LYS A 151 -19.35 -15.51 5.87
N ASP A 152 -20.30 -16.16 5.17
CA ASP A 152 -19.98 -17.02 4.04
C ASP A 152 -19.25 -16.15 3.00
N LEU A 153 -17.94 -16.05 3.16
CA LEU A 153 -17.09 -15.39 2.19
C LEU A 153 -17.03 -16.32 0.98
N ASN A 154 -17.97 -16.17 0.04
CA ASN A 154 -17.82 -16.67 -1.33
C ASN A 154 -16.60 -15.96 -1.95
N ILE A 155 -15.40 -16.29 -1.46
CA ILE A 155 -14.13 -15.91 -2.06
C ILE A 155 -13.93 -16.87 -3.24
N LYS A 156 -14.59 -16.54 -4.35
CA LYS A 156 -14.31 -17.11 -5.65
C LYS A 156 -13.25 -16.32 -6.35
#